data_d6ae0d6d8d6d3e97292923ce5ddbe2e8
#
_entry.id   d6ae0d6d8d6d3e97292923ce5ddbe2e8
#
_cell.length_a   1.000
_cell.length_b   1.000
_cell.length_c   1.000
_cell.angle_alpha   90.00
_cell.angle_beta   90.00
_cell.angle_gamma   90.00
#
_symmetry.space_group_name_H-M   'P 1'
#
loop_
_entity.id
_entity.type
_entity.pdbx_description
1 polymer ?
#
loop_
_entity_poly.entity_id
_entity_poly.type
_entity_poly.pdbx_seq_one_letter_code
_entity_poly.pdbx_strand_id
1 'polypeptide(L)'
;MWHRTVAEKLRTCGLFREVHLVGAKVRAVLDDVRFLDIHFDPATRSYSYAFIDLRRPYPGDKRLFGWDDYPHEDVIPIRQLESYPHHFQRRGEDGAWIFEPSSMRGDIEHEIALVIATVKTHLGR
;
A
#
# COMPACT_ATOMS: atom_id res chain seq x y z
N MET A 1 -9.70 -17.42 2.81
CA MET A 1 -9.93 -16.20 1.98
C MET A 1 -9.04 -15.10 2.50
N TRP A 2 -8.30 -14.53 1.60
CA TRP A 2 -7.33 -13.49 1.96
C TRP A 2 -7.97 -12.27 2.63
N HIS A 3 -9.17 -11.86 2.19
CA HIS A 3 -9.88 -10.69 2.76
C HIS A 3 -10.06 -10.84 4.27
N ARG A 4 -10.51 -12.01 4.70
CA ARG A 4 -10.78 -12.27 6.13
C ARG A 4 -9.49 -12.22 6.94
N THR A 5 -8.45 -12.90 6.46
CA THR A 5 -7.16 -12.96 7.16
C THR A 5 -6.54 -11.57 7.28
N VAL A 6 -6.53 -10.81 6.18
CA VAL A 6 -5.97 -9.47 6.15
C VAL A 6 -6.79 -8.52 7.02
N ALA A 7 -8.11 -8.55 6.89
CA ALA A 7 -8.98 -7.69 7.70
C ALA A 7 -8.80 -7.95 9.20
N GLU A 8 -8.66 -9.22 9.59
CA GLU A 8 -8.44 -9.58 10.99
C GLU A 8 -7.11 -9.02 11.51
N LYS A 9 -6.04 -9.14 10.75
CA LYS A 9 -4.74 -8.58 11.14
C LYS A 9 -4.80 -7.06 11.26
N LEU A 10 -5.50 -6.40 10.37
CA LEU A 10 -5.67 -4.95 10.42
C LEU A 10 -6.52 -4.51 11.61
N ARG A 11 -7.58 -5.27 11.94
CA ARG A 11 -8.43 -4.97 13.09
C ARG A 11 -7.72 -5.13 14.42
N THR A 12 -6.81 -6.10 14.51
CA THR A 12 -6.14 -6.44 15.77
C THR A 12 -4.81 -5.71 15.99
N CYS A 13 -4.31 -4.99 14.98
CA CYS A 13 -3.01 -4.31 15.11
C CYS A 13 -3.05 -3.06 16.01
N GLY A 14 -4.22 -2.60 16.42
CA GLY A 14 -4.38 -1.47 17.33
C GLY A 14 -4.21 -0.10 16.68
N LEU A 15 -4.16 -0.02 15.36
CA LEU A 15 -3.88 1.22 14.64
C LEU A 15 -5.12 1.85 14.00
N PHE A 16 -6.00 1.02 13.42
CA PHE A 16 -7.09 1.51 12.60
C PHE A 16 -8.42 1.56 13.36
N ARG A 17 -9.19 2.63 13.10
CA ARG A 17 -10.49 2.85 13.69
C ARG A 17 -11.52 1.84 13.23
N GLU A 18 -11.50 1.48 11.96
CA GLU A 18 -12.40 0.49 11.37
C GLU A 18 -11.75 -0.15 10.14
N VAL A 19 -12.19 -1.36 9.81
CA VAL A 19 -11.72 -2.12 8.65
C VAL A 19 -12.93 -2.72 7.96
N HIS A 20 -13.07 -2.49 6.66
CA HIS A 20 -14.20 -3.01 5.90
C HIS A 20 -13.83 -3.24 4.43
N LEU A 21 -14.72 -3.92 3.72
CA LEU A 21 -14.58 -4.13 2.28
C LEU A 21 -15.14 -2.95 1.51
N VAL A 22 -14.41 -2.52 0.48
CA VAL A 22 -14.85 -1.50 -0.47
C VAL A 22 -14.62 -2.07 -1.86
N GLY A 23 -15.67 -2.63 -2.47
CA GLY A 23 -15.53 -3.39 -3.70
C GLY A 23 -14.67 -4.63 -3.45
N ALA A 24 -13.59 -4.79 -4.22
CA ALA A 24 -12.64 -5.90 -4.08
C ALA A 24 -11.48 -5.60 -3.13
N LYS A 25 -11.48 -4.43 -2.48
CA LYS A 25 -10.41 -3.99 -1.59
C LYS A 25 -10.76 -4.20 -0.13
N VAL A 26 -9.73 -4.34 0.71
CA VAL A 26 -9.87 -4.18 2.16
C VAL A 26 -9.37 -2.78 2.50
N ARG A 27 -10.21 -1.99 3.15
CA ARG A 27 -9.85 -0.63 3.57
C ARG A 27 -9.76 -0.56 5.08
N ALA A 28 -8.60 -0.13 5.57
CA ALA A 28 -8.35 0.11 6.98
C ALA A 28 -8.33 1.62 7.21
N VAL A 29 -9.32 2.14 7.93
CA VAL A 29 -9.52 3.58 8.14
C VAL A 29 -8.78 4.00 9.40
N LEU A 30 -7.83 4.93 9.25
CA LEU A 30 -7.12 5.52 10.39
C LEU A 30 -7.96 6.65 11.00
N ASP A 31 -8.45 7.57 10.17
CA ASP A 31 -9.29 8.70 10.55
C ASP A 31 -10.13 9.15 9.36
N ASP A 32 -10.73 10.32 9.44
CA ASP A 32 -11.64 10.84 8.42
C ASP A 32 -10.95 11.10 7.07
N VAL A 33 -9.63 11.22 7.05
CA VAL A 33 -8.88 11.63 5.85
C VAL A 33 -7.76 10.67 5.47
N ARG A 34 -7.40 9.70 6.33
CA ARG A 34 -6.31 8.77 6.07
C ARG A 34 -6.78 7.33 6.15
N PHE A 35 -6.36 6.53 5.19
CA PHE A 35 -6.71 5.11 5.15
C PHE A 35 -5.68 4.31 4.36
N LEU A 36 -5.68 3.01 4.60
CA LEU A 36 -4.86 2.04 3.88
C LEU A 36 -5.78 1.20 3.01
N ASP A 37 -5.50 1.12 1.71
CA ASP A 37 -6.22 0.27 0.77
C ASP A 37 -5.36 -0.93 0.38
N ILE A 38 -5.91 -2.12 0.53
CA ILE A 38 -5.27 -3.38 0.17
C ILE A 38 -6.06 -4.02 -0.95
N HIS A 39 -5.43 -4.18 -2.09
CA HIS A 39 -5.97 -4.90 -3.24
C HIS A 39 -5.09 -6.10 -3.55
N PHE A 40 -5.72 -7.26 -3.79
CA PHE A 40 -5.02 -8.48 -4.12
C PHE A 40 -5.88 -9.34 -5.05
N ASP A 41 -5.27 -9.87 -6.10
CA ASP A 41 -5.91 -10.82 -7.02
C ASP A 41 -5.30 -12.21 -6.78
N PRO A 42 -6.05 -13.14 -6.15
CA PRO A 42 -5.50 -14.46 -5.87
C PRO A 42 -5.18 -15.29 -7.13
N ALA A 43 -5.80 -14.97 -8.27
CA ALA A 43 -5.55 -15.70 -9.51
C ALA A 43 -4.18 -15.39 -10.10
N THR A 44 -3.74 -14.15 -10.03
CA THR A 44 -2.48 -13.68 -10.61
C THR A 44 -1.45 -13.35 -9.55
N ARG A 45 -1.85 -13.22 -8.28
CA ARG A 45 -1.08 -12.71 -7.15
C ARG A 45 -0.67 -11.25 -7.32
N SER A 46 -1.30 -10.53 -8.25
CA SER A 46 -1.10 -9.09 -8.39
C SER A 46 -1.68 -8.36 -7.18
N TYR A 47 -1.02 -7.31 -6.75
CA TYR A 47 -1.36 -6.62 -5.51
C TYR A 47 -1.11 -5.12 -5.61
N SER A 48 -1.78 -4.39 -4.71
CA SER A 48 -1.51 -2.97 -4.48
C SER A 48 -1.82 -2.67 -3.01
N TYR A 49 -0.84 -2.17 -2.28
CA TYR A 49 -0.96 -1.74 -0.90
C TYR A 49 -0.67 -0.26 -0.86
N ALA A 50 -1.66 0.57 -0.56
CA ALA A 50 -1.52 2.01 -0.67
C ALA A 50 -2.01 2.75 0.57
N PHE A 51 -1.17 3.61 1.13
CA PHE A 51 -1.56 4.51 2.21
C PHE A 51 -1.89 5.88 1.63
N ILE A 52 -3.10 6.35 1.93
CA ILE A 52 -3.69 7.54 1.32
C ILE A 52 -3.97 8.59 2.39
N ASP A 53 -3.64 9.85 2.06
CA ASP A 53 -3.99 11.00 2.88
C ASP A 53 -4.68 12.03 1.99
N LEU A 54 -6.00 12.17 2.17
CA LEU A 54 -6.82 13.04 1.34
C LEU A 54 -6.51 14.53 1.50
N ARG A 55 -5.78 14.92 2.54
CA ARG A 55 -5.40 16.31 2.78
C ARG A 55 -4.24 16.78 1.90
N ARG A 56 -3.52 15.83 1.30
CA ARG A 56 -2.32 16.18 0.51
C ARG A 56 -2.70 16.85 -0.80
N PRO A 57 -1.89 17.83 -1.25
CA PRO A 57 -2.20 18.62 -2.44
C PRO A 57 -1.81 17.94 -3.76
N TYR A 58 -1.54 16.63 -3.75
CA TYR A 58 -1.11 15.92 -4.95
C TYR A 58 -2.26 15.81 -5.95
N PRO A 59 -2.02 16.08 -7.24
CA PRO A 59 -3.06 15.91 -8.25
C PRO A 59 -3.43 14.43 -8.40
N GLY A 60 -4.73 14.17 -8.59
CA GLY A 60 -5.24 12.81 -8.80
C GLY A 60 -5.15 11.96 -7.54
N ASP A 61 -4.31 10.95 -7.59
CA ASP A 61 -4.09 10.00 -6.51
C ASP A 61 -3.48 10.68 -5.28
N LYS A 62 -4.12 10.55 -4.13
CA LYS A 62 -3.65 11.11 -2.84
C LYS A 62 -2.76 10.13 -2.07
N ARG A 63 -2.19 9.15 -2.75
CA ARG A 63 -1.30 8.17 -2.16
C ARG A 63 -0.03 8.83 -1.63
N LEU A 64 0.32 8.55 -0.38
CA LEU A 64 1.60 8.98 0.21
C LEU A 64 2.71 8.00 -0.10
N PHE A 65 2.43 6.71 0.02
CA PHE A 65 3.36 5.64 -0.31
C PHE A 65 2.57 4.36 -0.55
N GLY A 66 3.24 3.40 -1.15
CA GLY A 66 2.63 2.10 -1.39
C GLY A 66 3.54 1.15 -2.12
N TRP A 67 3.06 -0.08 -2.26
CA TRP A 67 3.74 -1.16 -2.96
C TRP A 67 2.80 -1.74 -3.99
N ASP A 68 3.31 -1.99 -5.19
CA ASP A 68 2.55 -2.74 -6.19
C ASP A 68 3.48 -3.41 -7.19
N ASP A 69 2.89 -4.24 -8.05
CA ASP A 69 3.60 -4.96 -9.10
C ASP A 69 3.20 -4.52 -10.51
N TYR A 70 2.55 -3.37 -10.63
CA TYR A 70 2.16 -2.89 -11.95
C TYR A 70 3.40 -2.56 -12.78
N PRO A 71 3.52 -3.15 -14.00
CA PRO A 71 4.72 -2.97 -14.81
C PRO A 71 4.68 -1.66 -15.59
N HIS A 72 4.89 -0.54 -14.94
CA HIS A 72 4.93 0.80 -15.55
C HIS A 72 6.03 0.87 -16.62
N GLU A 73 5.76 0.35 -17.81
CA GLU A 73 6.75 0.24 -18.88
C GLU A 73 7.25 1.60 -19.37
N ASP A 74 6.43 2.64 -19.21
CA ASP A 74 6.73 4.02 -19.58
C ASP A 74 7.49 4.79 -18.47
N VAL A 75 7.66 4.19 -17.28
CA VAL A 75 8.34 4.81 -16.16
C VAL A 75 9.74 4.19 -16.01
N ILE A 76 10.75 4.86 -16.57
CA ILE A 76 12.12 4.36 -16.63
C ILE A 76 12.68 3.99 -15.24
N PRO A 77 12.54 4.83 -14.17
CA PRO A 77 13.06 4.46 -12.86
C PRO A 77 12.50 3.14 -12.31
N ILE A 78 11.23 2.83 -12.57
CA ILE A 78 10.65 1.56 -12.15
C ILE A 78 11.24 0.39 -12.93
N ARG A 79 11.40 0.55 -14.25
CA ARG A 79 11.96 -0.49 -15.12
C ARG A 79 13.40 -0.86 -14.76
N GLN A 80 14.13 0.05 -14.13
CA GLN A 80 15.53 -0.14 -13.76
C GLN A 80 15.72 -0.78 -12.39
N LEU A 81 14.65 -0.96 -11.63
CA LEU A 81 14.72 -1.58 -10.31
C LEU A 81 15.06 -3.08 -10.43
N GLU A 82 15.90 -3.59 -9.53
CA GLU A 82 16.22 -5.01 -9.46
C GLU A 82 15.00 -5.87 -9.23
N SER A 83 14.01 -5.35 -8.50
CA SER A 83 12.77 -6.05 -8.17
C SER A 83 11.68 -5.91 -9.22
N TYR A 84 11.93 -5.22 -10.35
CA TYR A 84 10.92 -4.98 -11.39
C TYR A 84 10.11 -6.25 -11.71
N PRO A 85 8.77 -6.18 -11.79
CA PRO A 85 7.91 -4.99 -11.69
C PRO A 85 7.54 -4.58 -10.26
N HIS A 86 8.00 -5.30 -9.25
CA HIS A 86 7.70 -5.02 -7.85
C HIS A 86 8.45 -3.76 -7.42
N HIS A 87 7.73 -2.82 -6.82
CA HIS A 87 8.34 -1.58 -6.36
C HIS A 87 7.62 -1.00 -5.15
N PHE A 88 8.36 -0.20 -4.40
CA PHE A 88 7.83 0.70 -3.38
C PHE A 88 7.94 2.12 -3.93
N GLN A 89 6.90 2.92 -3.73
CA GLN A 89 6.93 4.32 -4.11
C GLN A 89 6.48 5.21 -2.96
N ARG A 90 7.14 6.34 -2.81
CA ARG A 90 6.85 7.30 -1.76
C ARG A 90 7.02 8.72 -2.30
N ARG A 91 6.42 9.70 -1.62
CA ARG A 91 6.58 11.11 -1.98
C ARG A 91 7.85 11.66 -1.35
N GLY A 92 8.64 12.38 -2.14
CA GLY A 92 9.73 13.20 -1.63
C GLY A 92 9.20 14.50 -1.03
N GLU A 93 10.11 15.36 -0.55
CA GLU A 93 9.75 16.64 0.07
C GLU A 93 9.00 17.55 -0.89
N ASP A 94 9.32 17.47 -2.17
CA ASP A 94 8.68 18.26 -3.24
C ASP A 94 7.38 17.64 -3.74
N GLY A 95 6.95 16.50 -3.18
CA GLY A 95 5.77 15.77 -3.61
C GLY A 95 5.99 14.86 -4.81
N ALA A 96 7.17 14.86 -5.42
CA ALA A 96 7.48 13.97 -6.53
C ALA A 96 7.65 12.52 -6.04
N TRP A 97 7.33 11.57 -6.93
CA TRP A 97 7.51 10.16 -6.62
C TRP A 97 8.98 9.77 -6.56
N ILE A 98 9.32 8.98 -5.55
CA ILE A 98 10.59 8.28 -5.42
C ILE A 98 10.28 6.78 -5.48
N PHE A 99 10.95 6.07 -6.38
CA PHE A 99 10.73 4.63 -6.60
C PHE A 99 11.91 3.84 -6.04
N GLU A 100 11.61 2.80 -5.27
CA GLU A 100 12.62 1.99 -4.60
C GLU A 100 12.36 0.50 -4.81
N PRO A 101 13.38 -0.36 -4.74
CA PRO A 101 13.19 -1.80 -4.79
C PRO A 101 12.29 -2.29 -3.69
N SER A 102 11.59 -3.39 -3.93
CA SER A 102 10.65 -3.96 -2.96
C SER A 102 10.87 -5.47 -2.83
N SER A 103 10.73 -5.97 -1.60
CA SER A 103 10.72 -7.39 -1.31
C SER A 103 9.33 -8.01 -1.43
N MET A 104 8.30 -7.19 -1.64
CA MET A 104 6.93 -7.68 -1.81
C MET A 104 6.79 -8.53 -3.08
N ARG A 105 6.04 -9.62 -3.00
CA ARG A 105 5.86 -10.55 -4.12
C ARG A 105 4.42 -11.07 -4.21
N GLY A 106 3.48 -10.42 -3.51
CA GLY A 106 2.09 -10.86 -3.48
C GLY A 106 1.82 -11.97 -2.46
N ASP A 107 2.67 -12.15 -1.48
CA ASP A 107 2.43 -13.03 -0.35
C ASP A 107 1.71 -12.24 0.74
N ILE A 108 0.44 -11.93 0.45
CA ILE A 108 -0.34 -10.93 1.18
C ILE A 108 -0.43 -11.22 2.68
N GLU A 109 -0.63 -12.47 3.07
CA GLU A 109 -0.84 -12.82 4.47
C GLU A 109 0.40 -12.59 5.33
N HIS A 110 1.59 -12.71 4.73
CA HIS A 110 2.86 -12.40 5.40
C HIS A 110 3.25 -10.93 5.26
N GLU A 111 3.00 -10.35 4.10
CA GLU A 111 3.43 -8.99 3.79
C GLU A 111 2.65 -7.92 4.56
N ILE A 112 1.42 -8.22 4.96
CA ILE A 112 0.59 -7.25 5.68
C ILE A 112 1.25 -6.76 6.98
N ALA A 113 2.04 -7.58 7.64
CA ALA A 113 2.76 -7.20 8.84
C ALA A 113 3.77 -6.08 8.56
N LEU A 114 4.48 -6.17 7.44
CA LEU A 114 5.43 -5.13 7.03
C LEU A 114 4.70 -3.84 6.63
N VAL A 115 3.56 -3.96 5.96
CA VAL A 115 2.73 -2.81 5.60
C VAL A 115 2.29 -2.07 6.86
N ILE A 116 1.77 -2.78 7.85
CA ILE A 116 1.35 -2.20 9.13
C ILE A 116 2.53 -1.52 9.83
N ALA A 117 3.69 -2.18 9.88
CA ALA A 117 4.89 -1.62 10.49
C ALA A 117 5.33 -0.32 9.81
N THR A 118 5.25 -0.27 8.49
CA THR A 118 5.62 0.93 7.73
C THR A 118 4.67 2.08 8.02
N VAL A 119 3.35 1.80 8.09
CA VAL A 119 2.36 2.83 8.46
C VAL A 119 2.65 3.34 9.87
N LYS A 120 2.91 2.45 10.84
CA LYS A 120 3.25 2.84 12.21
C LYS A 120 4.48 3.75 12.25
N THR A 121 5.52 3.39 11.52
CA THR A 121 6.75 4.20 11.45
C THR A 121 6.45 5.58 10.87
N HIS A 122 5.67 5.65 9.81
CA HIS A 122 5.26 6.92 9.21
C HIS A 122 4.51 7.81 10.20
N LEU A 123 3.67 7.22 11.04
CA LEU A 123 2.88 7.94 12.05
C LEU A 123 3.67 8.24 13.34
N GLY A 124 4.90 7.79 13.43
CA GLY A 124 5.72 7.97 14.64
C GLY A 124 5.30 7.08 15.80
N ARG A 125 4.79 5.90 15.48
CA ARG A 125 4.30 4.97 16.50
C ARG A 125 5.06 3.65 16.52
#